data_d11b2acfd73cc80e047910ef26158ac1
#
_entry.id   d11b2acfd73cc80e047910ef26158ac1
#
_cell.length_a   1.000
_cell.length_b   1.000
_cell.length_c   1.000
_cell.angle_alpha   90.00
_cell.angle_beta   90.00
_cell.angle_gamma   90.00
#
_symmetry.space_group_name_H-M   'P 1'
#
loop_
_entity.id
_entity.type
_entity.pdbx_description
1 polymer ?
#
loop_
_entity_poly.entity_id
_entity_poly.type
_entity_poly.pdbx_seq_one_letter_code
_entity_poly.pdbx_strand_id
1 'polypeptide(L)'
;MFSILAITDNKLSSINQCNSIIYELKRISEKKIVVKYMKVYLGLLAYLPNSFIYFFLRIRYLLQPRKKIDFIISCGRISAPFNLVFKKNSNAKNCHILNPYFKKYEFDKIIMPEHDIKKETDKNVISTFGTLVDLTMFKKGSHKVLKLLNKKKKKISFLIGGNGKSSKIVFEELENTIKILNLLSEKYEVIYCFSRRTPSHIKDMVKEKAVSKHLFFPQKNVNPYWLLLNISEYIFVTADSISMISDSLSSGKKIYIVPIKKIKKKIRNFTQVILERKMAKIFSGKLENWKYKKLYETHKVCKKLIQTLNL
;
A
#
# COMPACT_ATOMS: atom_id res chain seq x y z
N MET A 1 20.88 19.61 -9.08
CA MET A 1 20.72 18.22 -8.61
C MET A 1 19.92 18.27 -7.31
N PHE A 2 18.80 17.55 -7.21
CA PHE A 2 17.88 17.58 -6.07
C PHE A 2 18.03 16.31 -5.23
N SER A 3 18.37 16.45 -3.95
CA SER A 3 18.71 15.34 -3.05
C SER A 3 17.54 15.00 -2.13
N ILE A 4 17.04 13.77 -2.20
CA ILE A 4 15.98 13.24 -1.33
C ILE A 4 16.55 12.24 -0.33
N LEU A 5 16.21 12.39 0.95
CA LEU A 5 16.42 11.38 1.98
C LEU A 5 15.11 10.65 2.26
N ALA A 6 15.04 9.36 1.95
CA ALA A 6 13.89 8.50 2.22
C ALA A 6 14.11 7.68 3.51
N ILE A 7 13.27 7.87 4.52
CA ILE A 7 13.38 7.22 5.83
C ILE A 7 12.17 6.32 6.06
N THR A 8 12.37 5.01 6.23
CA THR A 8 11.27 4.08 6.42
C THR A 8 11.51 3.14 7.62
N ASP A 9 10.43 2.70 8.26
CA ASP A 9 10.48 1.49 9.06
C ASP A 9 10.68 0.27 8.12
N ASN A 10 11.02 -0.89 8.70
CA ASN A 10 11.31 -2.08 7.88
C ASN A 10 10.06 -2.76 7.28
N LYS A 11 8.91 -2.07 7.26
CA LYS A 11 7.68 -2.61 6.68
C LYS A 11 7.63 -2.36 5.19
N LEU A 12 7.32 -3.41 4.43
CA LEU A 12 7.21 -3.32 2.98
C LEU A 12 6.20 -2.26 2.51
N SER A 13 5.08 -2.12 3.24
CA SER A 13 4.07 -1.09 2.93
C SER A 13 4.60 0.34 3.06
N SER A 14 5.43 0.61 4.07
CA SER A 14 6.06 1.92 4.25
C SER A 14 7.08 2.21 3.15
N ILE A 15 7.88 1.21 2.81
CA ILE A 15 8.87 1.30 1.72
C ILE A 15 8.17 1.59 0.39
N ASN A 16 7.11 0.85 0.09
CA ASN A 16 6.36 1.01 -1.17
C ASN A 16 5.71 2.39 -1.28
N GLN A 17 5.13 2.93 -0.21
CA GLN A 17 4.53 4.26 -0.24
C GLN A 17 5.57 5.36 -0.45
N CYS A 18 6.72 5.31 0.23
CA CYS A 18 7.82 6.25 -0.03
C CYS A 18 8.31 6.14 -1.47
N ASN A 19 8.54 4.92 -1.95
CA ASN A 19 9.02 4.68 -3.31
C ASN A 19 8.02 5.17 -4.36
N SER A 20 6.70 5.01 -4.13
CA SER A 20 5.67 5.51 -5.04
C SER A 20 5.75 7.03 -5.20
N ILE A 21 5.91 7.77 -4.10
CA ILE A 21 6.10 9.23 -4.16
C ILE A 21 7.41 9.59 -4.88
N ILE A 22 8.51 8.92 -4.54
CA ILE A 22 9.82 9.20 -5.15
C ILE A 22 9.81 8.92 -6.65
N TYR A 23 9.21 7.79 -7.05
CA TYR A 23 9.10 7.44 -8.46
C TYR A 23 8.28 8.46 -9.24
N GLU A 24 7.15 8.88 -8.68
CA GLU A 24 6.30 9.87 -9.29
C GLU A 24 6.95 11.26 -9.33
N LEU A 25 7.64 11.68 -8.26
CA LEU A 25 8.42 12.93 -8.28
C LEU A 25 9.50 12.91 -9.37
N LYS A 26 10.21 11.78 -9.55
CA LYS A 26 11.20 11.63 -10.64
C LYS A 26 10.55 11.71 -12.03
N ARG A 27 9.29 11.32 -12.16
CA ARG A 27 8.56 11.32 -13.43
C ARG A 27 8.06 12.70 -13.82
N ILE A 28 7.63 13.51 -12.84
CA ILE A 28 6.98 14.80 -13.10
C ILE A 28 7.86 16.02 -12.83
N SER A 29 9.03 15.84 -12.18
CA SER A 29 9.98 16.91 -11.93
C SER A 29 10.99 17.01 -13.07
N GLU A 30 11.34 18.22 -13.44
CA GLU A 30 12.42 18.53 -14.41
C GLU A 30 13.81 18.37 -13.78
N LYS A 31 13.88 18.34 -12.43
CA LYS A 31 15.14 18.26 -11.70
C LYS A 31 15.69 16.83 -11.69
N LYS A 32 17.00 16.66 -11.86
CA LYS A 32 17.68 15.37 -11.64
C LYS A 32 17.65 15.02 -10.16
N ILE A 33 16.83 14.01 -9.77
CA ILE A 33 16.60 13.59 -8.39
C ILE A 33 17.54 12.44 -8.02
N VAL A 34 18.32 12.65 -6.95
CA VAL A 34 19.16 11.61 -6.30
C VAL A 34 18.53 11.24 -4.95
N VAL A 35 18.46 9.94 -4.66
CA VAL A 35 17.79 9.44 -3.46
C VAL A 35 18.77 8.64 -2.60
N LYS A 36 18.81 8.99 -1.32
CA LYS A 36 19.44 8.19 -0.26
C LYS A 36 18.37 7.51 0.56
N TYR A 37 18.53 6.21 0.81
CA TYR A 37 17.59 5.43 1.60
C TYR A 37 18.14 5.15 2.99
N MET A 38 17.30 5.33 4.00
CA MET A 38 17.57 4.99 5.38
C MET A 38 16.45 4.11 5.93
N LYS A 39 16.80 2.89 6.32
CA LYS A 39 15.88 1.99 7.05
C LYS A 39 16.13 2.15 8.53
N VAL A 40 15.07 2.42 9.28
CA VAL A 40 15.11 2.54 10.73
C VAL A 40 14.77 1.20 11.36
N TYR A 41 15.68 0.69 12.18
CA TYR A 41 15.47 -0.47 13.01
C TYR A 41 15.82 -0.11 14.45
N LEU A 42 14.87 -0.23 15.36
CA LEU A 42 15.02 0.16 16.76
C LEU A 42 14.90 -1.01 17.74
N GLY A 43 14.63 -2.23 17.27
CA GLY A 43 14.40 -3.39 18.15
C GLY A 43 13.35 -3.08 19.22
N LEU A 44 13.68 -3.35 20.48
CA LEU A 44 12.82 -3.07 21.63
C LEU A 44 12.56 -1.57 21.84
N LEU A 45 13.49 -0.70 21.46
CA LEU A 45 13.31 0.76 21.55
C LEU A 45 12.15 1.28 20.67
N ALA A 46 11.66 0.48 19.72
CA ALA A 46 10.49 0.81 18.92
C ALA A 46 9.19 0.94 19.74
N TYR A 47 9.15 0.42 20.96
CA TYR A 47 8.00 0.54 21.87
C TYR A 47 8.00 1.87 22.62
N LEU A 48 9.13 2.56 22.69
CA LEU A 48 9.21 3.87 23.34
C LEU A 48 8.36 4.93 22.63
N PRO A 49 7.85 5.94 23.35
CA PRO A 49 7.24 7.12 22.76
C PRO A 49 8.21 7.84 21.80
N ASN A 50 7.69 8.35 20.69
CA ASN A 50 8.51 9.06 19.69
C ASN A 50 9.23 10.29 20.25
N SER A 51 8.72 10.91 21.33
CA SER A 51 9.37 12.02 22.03
C SER A 51 10.71 11.63 22.64
N PHE A 52 10.80 10.46 23.29
CA PHE A 52 12.05 9.93 23.84
C PHE A 52 13.05 9.59 22.73
N ILE A 53 12.58 8.88 21.68
CA ILE A 53 13.44 8.55 20.52
C ILE A 53 14.00 9.86 19.91
N TYR A 54 13.16 10.88 19.74
CA TYR A 54 13.56 12.17 19.20
C TYR A 54 14.61 12.86 20.08
N PHE A 55 14.43 12.87 21.40
CA PHE A 55 15.37 13.47 22.34
C PHE A 55 16.76 12.85 22.22
N PHE A 56 16.88 11.53 22.27
CA PHE A 56 18.16 10.83 22.12
C PHE A 56 18.79 11.07 20.75
N LEU A 57 18.00 11.05 19.69
CA LEU A 57 18.51 11.36 18.36
C LEU A 57 19.01 12.79 18.25
N ARG A 58 18.34 13.76 18.88
CA ARG A 58 18.79 15.15 18.90
C ARG A 58 20.17 15.27 19.53
N ILE A 59 20.41 14.66 20.68
CA ILE A 59 21.72 14.65 21.33
C ILE A 59 22.77 14.02 20.40
N ARG A 60 22.50 12.84 19.87
CA ARG A 60 23.42 12.10 18.98
C ARG A 60 23.82 12.89 17.73
N TYR A 61 22.89 13.65 17.16
CA TYR A 61 23.11 14.40 15.92
C TYR A 61 23.48 15.85 16.14
N LEU A 62 23.59 16.31 17.39
CA LEU A 62 23.88 17.72 17.71
C LEU A 62 25.22 18.19 17.11
N LEU A 63 26.24 17.35 17.17
CA LEU A 63 27.61 17.65 16.75
C LEU A 63 27.93 17.15 15.32
N GLN A 64 26.94 16.59 14.60
CA GLN A 64 27.20 16.12 13.25
C GLN A 64 27.14 17.27 12.23
N PRO A 65 28.01 17.26 11.20
CA PRO A 65 28.01 18.27 10.17
C PRO A 65 26.67 18.28 9.41
N ARG A 66 26.25 19.47 8.99
CA ARG A 66 25.03 19.64 8.19
C ARG A 66 25.13 18.86 6.89
N LYS A 67 24.11 18.05 6.60
CA LYS A 67 24.03 17.29 5.37
C LYS A 67 23.28 18.11 4.31
N LYS A 68 23.80 18.13 3.09
CA LYS A 68 23.08 18.73 1.96
C LYS A 68 21.93 17.77 1.55
N ILE A 69 20.72 18.09 2.00
CA ILE A 69 19.47 17.39 1.70
C ILE A 69 18.46 18.46 1.35
N ASP A 70 17.77 18.32 0.23
CA ASP A 70 16.75 19.28 -0.21
C ASP A 70 15.36 18.87 0.28
N PHE A 71 15.09 17.55 0.31
CA PHE A 71 13.79 17.04 0.73
C PHE A 71 13.89 15.74 1.54
N ILE A 72 13.10 15.61 2.58
CA ILE A 72 13.02 14.42 3.42
C ILE A 72 11.62 13.84 3.33
N ILE A 73 11.53 12.57 2.95
CA ILE A 73 10.29 11.80 2.97
C ILE A 73 10.41 10.65 3.96
N SER A 74 9.39 10.44 4.78
CA SER A 74 9.39 9.31 5.72
C SER A 74 8.02 8.65 5.81
N CYS A 75 8.00 7.36 6.19
CA CYS A 75 6.77 6.60 6.37
C CYS A 75 6.87 5.66 7.57
N GLY A 76 5.80 5.65 8.38
CA GLY A 76 5.68 4.80 9.55
C GLY A 76 6.11 5.48 10.86
N ARG A 77 5.50 5.06 11.97
CA ARG A 77 5.61 5.73 13.28
C ARG A 77 7.04 6.00 13.72
N ILE A 78 7.91 4.99 13.66
CA ILE A 78 9.28 5.09 14.19
C ILE A 78 10.22 5.92 13.30
N SER A 79 9.85 6.21 12.05
CA SER A 79 10.66 7.06 11.16
C SER A 79 10.42 8.57 11.37
N ALA A 80 9.32 8.94 12.03
CA ALA A 80 8.95 10.33 12.26
C ALA A 80 9.98 11.12 13.08
N PRO A 81 10.53 10.62 14.22
CA PRO A 81 11.58 11.31 14.95
C PRO A 81 12.84 11.56 14.12
N PHE A 82 13.26 10.58 13.33
CA PHE A 82 14.43 10.72 12.43
C PHE A 82 14.20 11.81 11.38
N ASN A 83 13.02 11.85 10.76
CA ASN A 83 12.66 12.90 9.80
C ASN A 83 12.87 14.29 10.39
N LEU A 84 12.33 14.57 11.58
CA LEU A 84 12.45 15.88 12.23
C LEU A 84 13.88 16.21 12.65
N VAL A 85 14.67 15.22 13.09
CA VAL A 85 16.09 15.45 13.42
C VAL A 85 16.88 15.81 12.17
N PHE A 86 16.70 15.08 11.06
CA PHE A 86 17.38 15.41 9.81
C PHE A 86 16.91 16.74 9.22
N LYS A 87 15.62 17.09 9.34
CA LYS A 87 15.12 18.41 8.94
C LYS A 87 15.89 19.53 9.66
N LYS A 88 16.00 19.43 10.99
CA LYS A 88 16.73 20.46 11.78
C LYS A 88 18.22 20.54 11.45
N ASN A 89 18.82 19.43 11.03
CA ASN A 89 20.25 19.37 10.71
C ASN A 89 20.58 19.67 9.22
N SER A 90 19.58 19.82 8.35
CA SER A 90 19.82 20.05 6.93
C SER A 90 19.11 21.28 6.37
N ASN A 91 18.17 21.83 7.11
CA ASN A 91 17.25 22.89 6.64
C ASN A 91 16.37 22.44 5.44
N ALA A 92 16.20 21.12 5.26
CA ALA A 92 15.41 20.52 4.20
C ALA A 92 13.92 20.74 4.41
N LYS A 93 13.14 20.79 3.32
CA LYS A 93 11.69 20.58 3.39
C LYS A 93 11.41 19.13 3.71
N ASN A 94 10.27 18.84 4.39
CA ASN A 94 9.95 17.47 4.74
C ASN A 94 8.48 17.10 4.56
N CYS A 95 8.24 15.81 4.33
CA CYS A 95 6.92 15.22 4.51
C CYS A 95 6.99 13.90 5.26
N HIS A 96 5.86 13.54 5.89
CA HIS A 96 5.67 12.26 6.55
C HIS A 96 4.40 11.57 6.06
N ILE A 97 4.48 10.28 5.77
CA ILE A 97 3.34 9.47 5.32
C ILE A 97 2.80 8.71 6.52
N LEU A 98 1.48 8.76 6.71
CA LEU A 98 0.70 8.29 7.85
C LEU A 98 0.81 9.22 9.08
N ASN A 99 0.11 8.86 10.17
CA ASN A 99 0.14 9.65 11.39
C ASN A 99 1.50 9.50 12.11
N PRO A 100 2.24 10.59 12.33
CA PRO A 100 3.50 10.53 13.08
C PRO A 100 3.29 10.30 14.58
N TYR A 101 2.07 10.51 15.13
CA TYR A 101 1.70 10.46 16.55
C TYR A 101 2.55 11.38 17.44
N PHE A 102 3.23 12.37 16.84
CA PHE A 102 4.25 13.17 17.51
C PHE A 102 4.50 14.44 16.70
N LYS A 103 4.54 15.60 17.37
CA LYS A 103 4.93 16.92 16.83
C LYS A 103 4.46 17.21 15.39
N LYS A 104 3.19 17.00 15.11
CA LYS A 104 2.62 17.14 13.74
C LYS A 104 2.91 18.50 13.10
N TYR A 105 2.88 19.57 13.90
CA TYR A 105 3.12 20.94 13.44
C TYR A 105 4.57 21.20 12.98
N GLU A 106 5.54 20.36 13.34
CA GLU A 106 6.93 20.49 12.89
C GLU A 106 7.16 19.92 11.48
N PHE A 107 6.21 19.16 10.91
CA PHE A 107 6.28 18.69 9.53
C PHE A 107 5.74 19.74 8.57
N ASP A 108 6.43 19.94 7.43
CA ASP A 108 5.92 20.86 6.39
C ASP A 108 4.66 20.26 5.75
N LYS A 109 4.63 18.93 5.48
CA LYS A 109 3.45 18.20 5.07
C LYS A 109 3.35 16.82 5.73
N ILE A 110 2.12 16.42 6.03
CA ILE A 110 1.76 15.06 6.48
C ILE A 110 0.75 14.51 5.50
N ILE A 111 1.01 13.33 4.95
CA ILE A 111 0.11 12.65 4.02
C ILE A 111 -0.65 11.57 4.79
N MET A 112 -1.96 11.73 4.90
CA MET A 112 -2.80 10.84 5.71
C MET A 112 -4.03 10.36 4.93
N PRO A 113 -4.38 9.07 5.03
CA PRO A 113 -5.66 8.60 4.55
C PRO A 113 -6.83 9.25 5.30
N GLU A 114 -7.90 9.62 4.58
CA GLU A 114 -9.11 10.26 5.14
C GLU A 114 -9.65 9.53 6.38
N HIS A 115 -9.66 8.21 6.34
CA HIS A 115 -10.16 7.38 7.45
C HIS A 115 -9.29 7.41 8.73
N ASP A 116 -8.10 8.00 8.68
CA ASP A 116 -7.19 8.20 9.82
C ASP A 116 -7.18 9.66 10.31
N ILE A 117 -7.85 10.58 9.62
CA ILE A 117 -7.96 11.99 10.00
C ILE A 117 -9.12 12.16 10.99
N LYS A 118 -8.82 12.64 12.19
CA LYS A 118 -9.84 12.85 13.25
C LYS A 118 -10.47 14.25 13.24
N LYS A 119 -9.78 15.25 12.71
CA LYS A 119 -10.25 16.64 12.58
C LYS A 119 -9.65 17.27 11.32
N GLU A 120 -10.43 18.06 10.60
CA GLU A 120 -10.03 18.70 9.35
C GLU A 120 -9.04 19.89 9.49
N THR A 121 -8.54 20.15 10.67
CA THR A 121 -7.92 21.43 11.04
C THR A 121 -6.43 21.57 10.80
N ASP A 122 -5.71 20.52 10.45
CA ASP A 122 -4.25 20.62 10.27
C ASP A 122 -3.91 21.09 8.83
N LYS A 123 -3.60 22.40 8.66
CA LYS A 123 -3.22 23.02 7.35
C LYS A 123 -2.06 22.34 6.63
N ASN A 124 -1.25 21.56 7.32
CA ASN A 124 -0.14 20.82 6.74
C ASN A 124 -0.49 19.38 6.35
N VAL A 125 -1.75 18.95 6.51
CA VAL A 125 -2.21 17.62 6.12
C VAL A 125 -2.67 17.59 4.66
N ILE A 126 -2.14 16.62 3.90
CA ILE A 126 -2.64 16.23 2.58
C ILE A 126 -3.45 14.95 2.78
N SER A 127 -4.75 15.04 2.58
CA SER A 127 -5.67 13.91 2.66
C SER A 127 -5.59 13.04 1.42
N THR A 128 -5.68 11.70 1.58
CA THR A 128 -5.72 10.72 0.49
C THR A 128 -6.86 9.74 0.68
N PHE A 129 -7.42 9.29 -0.42
CA PHE A 129 -8.39 8.20 -0.42
C PHE A 129 -7.66 6.86 -0.55
N GLY A 130 -7.36 6.22 0.58
CA GLY A 130 -6.59 4.96 0.62
C GLY A 130 -5.08 5.17 0.71
N THR A 131 -4.32 4.19 0.27
CA THR A 131 -2.85 4.17 0.34
C THR A 131 -2.21 4.69 -0.94
N LEU A 132 -0.95 5.14 -0.80
CA LEU A 132 -0.15 5.60 -1.92
C LEU A 132 0.46 4.40 -2.66
N VAL A 133 0.18 4.30 -3.94
CA VAL A 133 0.76 3.29 -4.81
C VAL A 133 0.96 3.83 -6.22
N ASP A 134 2.04 3.42 -6.87
CA ASP A 134 2.24 3.59 -8.30
C ASP A 134 2.55 2.22 -8.92
N LEU A 135 1.57 1.67 -9.63
CA LEU A 135 1.67 0.34 -10.23
C LEU A 135 2.69 0.29 -11.36
N THR A 136 3.09 1.43 -11.93
CA THR A 136 4.08 1.48 -13.01
C THR A 136 5.48 1.12 -12.53
N MET A 137 5.77 1.32 -11.23
CA MET A 137 7.04 0.91 -10.61
C MET A 137 7.28 -0.60 -10.69
N PHE A 138 6.23 -1.39 -10.71
CA PHE A 138 6.26 -2.84 -10.55
C PHE A 138 6.20 -3.62 -11.87
N LYS A 139 6.41 -2.95 -13.01
CA LYS A 139 6.39 -3.59 -14.33
C LYS A 139 7.55 -4.57 -14.55
N LYS A 140 8.68 -4.37 -13.86
CA LYS A 140 9.89 -5.22 -13.98
C LYS A 140 9.85 -6.38 -12.99
N GLY A 141 10.26 -7.57 -13.39
CA GLY A 141 10.47 -8.73 -12.50
C GLY A 141 9.50 -9.88 -12.62
N SER A 142 8.59 -9.85 -13.61
CA SER A 142 7.49 -10.79 -13.73
C SER A 142 7.72 -11.93 -14.74
N HIS A 143 8.86 -12.00 -15.42
CA HIS A 143 9.10 -12.97 -16.51
C HIS A 143 8.89 -14.43 -16.11
N LYS A 144 9.31 -14.83 -14.89
CA LYS A 144 9.13 -16.20 -14.39
C LYS A 144 7.65 -16.56 -14.24
N VAL A 145 6.82 -15.61 -13.75
CA VAL A 145 5.38 -15.82 -13.59
C VAL A 145 4.69 -15.81 -14.95
N LEU A 146 5.03 -14.87 -15.82
CA LEU A 146 4.43 -14.78 -17.16
C LEU A 146 4.60 -16.06 -17.97
N LYS A 147 5.69 -16.82 -17.77
CA LYS A 147 5.89 -18.13 -18.41
C LYS A 147 4.93 -19.20 -17.90
N LEU A 148 4.40 -19.07 -16.68
CA LEU A 148 3.44 -20.02 -16.10
C LEU A 148 2.01 -19.71 -16.50
N LEU A 149 1.74 -18.52 -17.02
CA LEU A 149 0.40 -18.05 -17.33
C LEU A 149 -0.02 -18.44 -18.75
N ASN A 150 -1.27 -18.87 -18.89
CA ASN A 150 -1.87 -19.13 -20.18
C ASN A 150 -2.08 -17.82 -20.96
N LYS A 151 -1.36 -17.62 -22.05
CA LYS A 151 -1.42 -16.39 -22.85
C LYS A 151 -2.79 -16.15 -23.51
N LYS A 152 -3.57 -17.20 -23.76
CA LYS A 152 -4.86 -17.12 -24.47
C LYS A 152 -6.04 -16.83 -23.54
N LYS A 153 -5.97 -17.20 -22.27
CA LYS A 153 -7.05 -16.98 -21.29
C LYS A 153 -6.94 -15.62 -20.59
N LYS A 154 -8.07 -14.94 -20.43
CA LYS A 154 -8.19 -13.78 -19.54
C LYS A 154 -8.01 -14.23 -18.08
N LYS A 155 -7.51 -13.34 -17.21
CA LYS A 155 -7.12 -13.67 -15.82
C LYS A 155 -8.15 -13.13 -14.83
N ILE A 156 -8.46 -13.97 -13.86
CA ILE A 156 -9.11 -13.56 -12.62
C ILE A 156 -8.11 -13.79 -11.49
N SER A 157 -7.87 -12.76 -10.67
CA SER A 157 -7.05 -12.91 -9.48
C SER A 157 -7.90 -12.87 -8.22
N PHE A 158 -7.63 -13.77 -7.29
CA PHE A 158 -8.18 -13.72 -5.95
C PHE A 158 -7.07 -13.37 -4.96
N LEU A 159 -7.13 -12.14 -4.47
CA LEU A 159 -6.18 -11.61 -3.49
C LEU A 159 -6.72 -11.86 -2.08
N ILE A 160 -6.07 -12.76 -1.36
CA ILE A 160 -6.49 -13.19 -0.02
C ILE A 160 -5.57 -12.55 1.02
N GLY A 161 -6.13 -11.71 1.86
CA GLY A 161 -5.46 -11.07 2.98
C GLY A 161 -5.14 -12.05 4.11
N GLY A 162 -5.31 -11.62 5.35
CA GLY A 162 -5.01 -12.52 6.48
C GLY A 162 -5.17 -11.86 7.84
N ASN A 163 -4.75 -12.57 8.86
CA ASN A 163 -4.91 -12.15 10.25
C ASN A 163 -3.99 -10.97 10.60
N GLY A 164 -4.51 -10.08 11.43
CA GLY A 164 -3.76 -8.92 11.93
C GLY A 164 -4.50 -8.21 13.05
N LYS A 165 -3.95 -7.09 13.51
CA LYS A 165 -4.55 -6.27 14.58
C LYS A 165 -5.96 -5.75 14.23
N SER A 166 -6.35 -5.76 12.97
CA SER A 166 -7.58 -5.15 12.47
C SER A 166 -8.53 -6.14 11.79
N SER A 167 -8.13 -7.40 11.62
CA SER A 167 -8.89 -8.40 10.88
C SER A 167 -8.56 -9.81 11.31
N LYS A 168 -9.53 -10.71 11.19
CA LYS A 168 -9.36 -12.16 11.29
C LYS A 168 -10.17 -12.80 10.17
N ILE A 169 -9.52 -13.61 9.33
CA ILE A 169 -10.16 -14.36 8.23
C ILE A 169 -10.44 -15.77 8.69
N VAL A 170 -11.60 -16.29 8.32
CA VAL A 170 -11.98 -17.71 8.47
C VAL A 170 -12.31 -18.26 7.09
N PHE A 171 -12.17 -19.58 6.91
CA PHE A 171 -12.29 -20.21 5.60
C PHE A 171 -13.72 -20.11 5.04
N GLU A 172 -14.73 -20.23 5.87
CA GLU A 172 -16.15 -20.19 5.50
C GLU A 172 -16.54 -18.89 4.76
N GLU A 173 -15.80 -17.79 5.01
CA GLU A 173 -16.02 -16.52 4.33
C GLU A 173 -15.50 -16.53 2.89
N LEU A 174 -14.59 -17.45 2.55
CA LEU A 174 -13.96 -17.59 1.24
C LEU A 174 -14.65 -18.68 0.38
N GLU A 175 -15.29 -19.64 1.01
CA GLU A 175 -15.79 -20.86 0.38
C GLU A 175 -16.70 -20.59 -0.82
N ASN A 176 -17.67 -19.70 -0.68
CA ASN A 176 -18.57 -19.34 -1.76
C ASN A 176 -17.81 -18.72 -2.95
N THR A 177 -16.83 -17.85 -2.67
CA THR A 177 -16.00 -17.25 -3.72
C THR A 177 -15.18 -18.32 -4.44
N ILE A 178 -14.65 -19.31 -3.73
CA ILE A 178 -13.90 -20.43 -4.33
C ILE A 178 -14.79 -21.26 -5.26
N LYS A 179 -16.02 -21.61 -4.80
CA LYS A 179 -17.01 -22.32 -5.65
C LYS A 179 -17.28 -21.56 -6.94
N ILE A 180 -17.50 -20.26 -6.86
CA ILE A 180 -17.71 -19.38 -8.02
C ILE A 180 -16.50 -19.40 -8.96
N LEU A 181 -15.29 -19.25 -8.41
CA LEU A 181 -14.05 -19.23 -9.20
C LEU A 181 -13.78 -20.58 -9.86
N ASN A 182 -14.17 -21.69 -9.25
CA ASN A 182 -14.12 -23.01 -9.86
C ASN A 182 -14.97 -23.08 -11.13
N LEU A 183 -16.19 -22.55 -11.10
CA LEU A 183 -17.08 -22.50 -12.28
C LEU A 183 -16.50 -21.57 -13.37
N LEU A 184 -15.94 -20.43 -12.97
CA LEU A 184 -15.35 -19.46 -13.92
C LEU A 184 -14.05 -19.96 -14.57
N SER A 185 -13.41 -20.97 -14.01
CA SER A 185 -12.11 -21.51 -14.49
C SER A 185 -12.18 -22.15 -15.90
N GLU A 186 -13.37 -22.43 -16.42
CA GLU A 186 -13.53 -22.85 -17.82
C GLU A 186 -13.13 -21.74 -18.81
N LYS A 187 -13.57 -20.52 -18.52
CA LYS A 187 -13.36 -19.34 -19.41
C LYS A 187 -12.13 -18.52 -19.02
N TYR A 188 -11.75 -18.54 -17.74
CA TYR A 188 -10.69 -17.71 -17.19
C TYR A 188 -9.57 -18.55 -16.59
N GLU A 189 -8.37 -18.01 -16.58
CA GLU A 189 -7.28 -18.53 -15.75
C GLU A 189 -7.39 -17.88 -14.37
N VAL A 190 -7.65 -18.69 -13.35
CA VAL A 190 -7.84 -18.23 -11.97
C VAL A 190 -6.54 -18.36 -11.19
N ILE A 191 -6.16 -17.27 -10.52
CA ILE A 191 -4.88 -17.15 -9.82
C ILE A 191 -5.14 -16.65 -8.39
N TYR A 192 -4.77 -17.46 -7.43
CA TYR A 192 -4.84 -17.13 -6.01
C TYR A 192 -3.53 -16.48 -5.55
N CYS A 193 -3.61 -15.37 -4.85
CA CYS A 193 -2.46 -14.69 -4.28
C CYS A 193 -2.66 -14.47 -2.77
N PHE A 194 -1.96 -15.26 -1.98
CA PHE A 194 -2.01 -15.17 -0.53
C PHE A 194 -1.08 -14.08 0.01
N SER A 195 -1.55 -13.36 1.01
CA SER A 195 -0.71 -12.43 1.74
C SER A 195 0.24 -13.18 2.70
N ARG A 196 1.26 -12.49 3.18
CA ARG A 196 2.14 -13.02 4.25
C ARG A 196 1.39 -13.32 5.55
N ARG A 197 0.22 -12.70 5.76
CA ARG A 197 -0.61 -12.84 6.95
C ARG A 197 -1.67 -13.90 6.82
N THR A 198 -1.82 -14.52 5.65
CA THR A 198 -2.79 -15.60 5.45
C THR A 198 -2.31 -16.84 6.22
N PRO A 199 -3.10 -17.37 7.18
CA PRO A 199 -2.72 -18.55 7.95
C PRO A 199 -2.49 -19.77 7.05
N SER A 200 -1.57 -20.68 7.44
CA SER A 200 -1.25 -21.87 6.65
C SER A 200 -2.48 -22.76 6.44
N HIS A 201 -3.24 -23.05 7.49
CA HIS A 201 -4.45 -23.86 7.38
C HIS A 201 -5.49 -23.28 6.40
N ILE A 202 -5.65 -21.94 6.34
CA ILE A 202 -6.53 -21.30 5.35
C ILE A 202 -6.00 -21.51 3.92
N LYS A 203 -4.68 -21.38 3.72
CA LYS A 203 -4.09 -21.64 2.40
C LYS A 203 -4.32 -23.07 1.95
N ASP A 204 -4.19 -24.03 2.86
CA ASP A 204 -4.32 -25.46 2.55
C ASP A 204 -5.78 -25.80 2.26
N MET A 205 -6.74 -25.31 3.04
CA MET A 205 -8.18 -25.46 2.76
C MET A 205 -8.57 -24.82 1.40
N VAL A 206 -8.04 -23.64 1.09
CA VAL A 206 -8.30 -22.98 -0.21
C VAL A 206 -7.79 -23.84 -1.36
N LYS A 207 -6.58 -24.39 -1.25
CA LYS A 207 -6.00 -25.27 -2.29
C LYS A 207 -6.79 -26.58 -2.46
N GLU A 208 -7.25 -27.16 -1.36
CA GLU A 208 -8.05 -28.37 -1.36
C GLU A 208 -9.39 -28.18 -2.07
N LYS A 209 -10.08 -27.05 -1.81
CA LYS A 209 -11.40 -26.77 -2.40
C LYS A 209 -11.35 -26.17 -3.80
N ALA A 210 -10.21 -25.66 -4.23
CA ALA A 210 -10.02 -25.12 -5.57
C ALA A 210 -9.69 -26.24 -6.56
N VAL A 211 -10.11 -26.09 -7.83
CA VAL A 211 -9.77 -27.07 -8.87
C VAL A 211 -8.27 -27.04 -9.19
N SER A 212 -7.71 -28.19 -9.57
CA SER A 212 -6.27 -28.40 -9.77
C SER A 212 -5.61 -27.49 -10.81
N LYS A 213 -6.38 -26.98 -11.78
CA LYS A 213 -5.86 -26.06 -12.81
C LYS A 213 -5.64 -24.62 -12.32
N HIS A 214 -5.99 -24.29 -11.07
CA HIS A 214 -5.74 -22.97 -10.51
C HIS A 214 -4.28 -22.78 -10.12
N LEU A 215 -3.82 -21.53 -10.18
CA LEU A 215 -2.47 -21.16 -9.78
C LEU A 215 -2.48 -20.51 -8.39
N PHE A 216 -1.52 -20.88 -7.56
CA PHE A 216 -1.41 -20.40 -6.19
C PHE A 216 -0.06 -19.73 -5.93
N PHE A 217 -0.07 -18.53 -5.38
CA PHE A 217 1.14 -17.77 -5.07
C PHE A 217 1.11 -17.25 -3.61
N PRO A 218 2.27 -17.02 -2.96
CA PRO A 218 3.64 -17.13 -3.52
C PRO A 218 4.08 -18.58 -3.74
N GLN A 219 4.90 -18.79 -4.77
CA GLN A 219 5.60 -20.06 -5.03
C GLN A 219 7.10 -19.80 -5.16
N LYS A 220 7.95 -20.65 -4.58
CA LYS A 220 9.42 -20.56 -4.71
C LYS A 220 9.94 -19.13 -4.54
N ASN A 221 9.47 -18.39 -3.54
CA ASN A 221 9.80 -17.00 -3.24
C ASN A 221 9.35 -15.97 -4.33
N VAL A 222 8.52 -16.38 -5.28
CA VAL A 222 7.94 -15.48 -6.29
C VAL A 222 6.55 -15.04 -5.85
N ASN A 223 6.37 -13.74 -5.69
CA ASN A 223 5.06 -13.15 -5.39
C ASN A 223 4.64 -12.24 -6.55
N PRO A 224 3.65 -12.64 -7.36
CA PRO A 224 3.22 -11.87 -8.52
C PRO A 224 2.20 -10.77 -8.20
N TYR A 225 1.98 -10.42 -6.95
CA TYR A 225 0.92 -9.50 -6.51
C TYR A 225 0.76 -8.27 -7.43
N TRP A 226 1.87 -7.55 -7.69
CA TRP A 226 1.84 -6.35 -8.54
C TRP A 226 1.58 -6.65 -10.01
N LEU A 227 2.07 -7.80 -10.49
CA LEU A 227 1.78 -8.25 -11.85
C LEU A 227 0.28 -8.54 -12.00
N LEU A 228 -0.32 -9.25 -11.04
CA LEU A 228 -1.73 -9.62 -11.07
C LEU A 228 -2.65 -8.40 -11.11
N LEU A 229 -2.32 -7.33 -10.38
CA LEU A 229 -3.05 -6.07 -10.45
C LEU A 229 -3.04 -5.45 -11.85
N ASN A 230 -1.98 -5.69 -12.63
CA ASN A 230 -1.86 -5.15 -13.99
C ASN A 230 -2.56 -6.01 -15.04
N ILE A 231 -2.46 -7.34 -14.95
CA ILE A 231 -2.88 -8.26 -16.03
C ILE A 231 -4.29 -8.83 -15.86
N SER A 232 -4.86 -8.80 -14.64
CA SER A 232 -6.19 -9.35 -14.39
C SER A 232 -7.28 -8.53 -15.07
N GLU A 233 -8.33 -9.17 -15.53
CA GLU A 233 -9.55 -8.50 -15.98
C GLU A 233 -10.48 -8.24 -14.79
N TYR A 234 -10.58 -9.23 -13.91
CA TYR A 234 -11.32 -9.14 -12.65
C TYR A 234 -10.41 -9.47 -11.46
N ILE A 235 -10.60 -8.74 -10.38
CA ILE A 235 -9.88 -8.97 -9.13
C ILE A 235 -10.89 -9.17 -8.01
N PHE A 236 -10.87 -10.33 -7.38
CA PHE A 236 -11.52 -10.59 -6.11
C PHE A 236 -10.52 -10.25 -5.01
N VAL A 237 -10.95 -9.48 -4.01
CA VAL A 237 -10.08 -9.07 -2.91
C VAL A 237 -10.83 -9.14 -1.59
N THR A 238 -10.23 -9.75 -0.57
CA THR A 238 -10.81 -9.84 0.76
C THR A 238 -10.86 -8.47 1.45
N ALA A 239 -11.95 -8.20 2.16
CA ALA A 239 -12.22 -6.90 2.80
C ALA A 239 -11.41 -6.64 4.08
N ASP A 240 -10.33 -7.36 4.33
CA ASP A 240 -9.52 -7.25 5.55
C ASP A 240 -8.40 -6.20 5.48
N SER A 241 -8.10 -5.67 4.30
CA SER A 241 -6.92 -4.83 4.07
C SER A 241 -7.22 -3.62 3.19
N ILE A 242 -7.26 -2.44 3.81
CA ILE A 242 -7.39 -1.16 3.08
C ILE A 242 -6.31 -1.03 2.00
N SER A 243 -5.06 -1.42 2.29
CA SER A 243 -3.99 -1.33 1.29
C SER A 243 -4.26 -2.21 0.07
N MET A 244 -4.66 -3.47 0.26
CA MET A 244 -4.94 -4.37 -0.87
C MET A 244 -6.10 -3.87 -1.73
N ILE A 245 -7.17 -3.36 -1.08
CA ILE A 245 -8.30 -2.75 -1.79
C ILE A 245 -7.84 -1.51 -2.56
N SER A 246 -7.08 -0.61 -1.92
CA SER A 246 -6.56 0.62 -2.57
C SER A 246 -5.66 0.31 -3.75
N ASP A 247 -4.75 -0.66 -3.60
CA ASP A 247 -3.86 -1.12 -4.67
C ASP A 247 -4.69 -1.66 -5.85
N SER A 248 -5.72 -2.48 -5.55
CA SER A 248 -6.63 -3.01 -6.56
C SER A 248 -7.37 -1.89 -7.29
N LEU A 249 -7.92 -0.90 -6.56
CA LEU A 249 -8.62 0.23 -7.16
C LEU A 249 -7.71 1.13 -8.01
N SER A 250 -6.43 1.18 -7.70
CA SER A 250 -5.44 1.92 -8.49
C SER A 250 -5.13 1.24 -9.83
N SER A 251 -5.46 -0.05 -9.97
CA SER A 251 -5.30 -0.79 -11.23
C SER A 251 -6.30 -0.38 -12.33
N GLY A 252 -7.47 0.13 -11.95
CA GLY A 252 -8.58 0.40 -12.86
C GLY A 252 -9.31 -0.86 -13.36
N LYS A 253 -9.01 -2.02 -12.77
CA LYS A 253 -9.65 -3.31 -13.08
C LYS A 253 -11.01 -3.43 -12.38
N LYS A 254 -11.86 -4.39 -12.77
CA LYS A 254 -13.14 -4.66 -12.12
C LYS A 254 -12.88 -5.38 -10.80
N ILE A 255 -13.26 -4.76 -9.70
CA ILE A 255 -12.93 -5.22 -8.35
C ILE A 255 -14.18 -5.78 -7.67
N TYR A 256 -14.13 -7.05 -7.27
CA TYR A 256 -15.11 -7.66 -6.40
C TYR A 256 -14.56 -7.78 -4.98
N ILE A 257 -15.26 -7.17 -4.05
CA ILE A 257 -14.94 -7.27 -2.61
C ILE A 257 -15.52 -8.56 -2.07
N VAL A 258 -14.69 -9.36 -1.42
CA VAL A 258 -15.10 -10.55 -0.66
C VAL A 258 -15.28 -10.13 0.81
N PRO A 259 -16.51 -10.14 1.33
CA PRO A 259 -16.79 -9.67 2.68
C PRO A 259 -16.08 -10.52 3.74
N ILE A 260 -15.58 -9.85 4.78
CA ILE A 260 -14.97 -10.47 5.97
C ILE A 260 -15.68 -9.89 7.21
N LYS A 261 -16.19 -10.76 8.08
CA LYS A 261 -17.00 -10.34 9.24
C LYS A 261 -16.15 -9.68 10.33
N LYS A 262 -15.02 -10.30 10.66
CA LYS A 262 -14.14 -9.85 11.76
C LYS A 262 -13.12 -8.80 11.28
N ILE A 263 -13.60 -7.58 11.01
CA ILE A 263 -12.79 -6.42 10.65
C ILE A 263 -13.14 -5.21 11.50
N LYS A 264 -12.15 -4.32 11.75
CA LYS A 264 -12.37 -3.07 12.48
C LYS A 264 -13.27 -2.10 11.70
N LYS A 265 -14.01 -1.25 12.44
CA LYS A 265 -14.96 -0.26 11.91
C LYS A 265 -14.35 0.58 10.76
N LYS A 266 -13.09 1.01 10.89
CA LYS A 266 -12.43 1.81 9.84
C LYS A 266 -12.33 1.08 8.49
N ILE A 267 -12.07 -0.22 8.49
CA ILE A 267 -11.99 -1.02 7.26
C ILE A 267 -13.39 -1.18 6.67
N ARG A 268 -14.37 -1.45 7.52
CA ARG A 268 -15.78 -1.56 7.12
C ARG A 268 -16.28 -0.27 6.47
N ASN A 269 -16.04 0.88 7.11
CA ASN A 269 -16.43 2.19 6.57
C ASN A 269 -15.75 2.46 5.22
N PHE A 270 -14.44 2.19 5.10
CA PHE A 270 -13.71 2.36 3.85
C PHE A 270 -14.32 1.51 2.72
N THR A 271 -14.60 0.23 3.01
CA THR A 271 -15.22 -0.69 2.05
C THR A 271 -16.62 -0.21 1.64
N GLN A 272 -17.43 0.25 2.60
CA GLN A 272 -18.76 0.77 2.33
C GLN A 272 -18.71 1.98 1.39
N VAL A 273 -17.84 2.97 1.65
CA VAL A 273 -17.68 4.14 0.78
C VAL A 273 -17.28 3.74 -0.65
N ILE A 274 -16.44 2.71 -0.80
CA ILE A 274 -16.03 2.21 -2.12
C ILE A 274 -17.22 1.61 -2.88
N LEU A 275 -18.07 0.85 -2.20
CA LEU A 275 -19.26 0.25 -2.79
C LEU A 275 -20.29 1.31 -3.17
N GLU A 276 -20.55 2.29 -2.28
CA GLU A 276 -21.44 3.43 -2.53
C GLU A 276 -20.98 4.27 -3.73
N ARG A 277 -19.67 4.50 -3.86
CA ARG A 277 -19.06 5.19 -5.02
C ARG A 277 -19.00 4.31 -6.27
N LYS A 278 -19.51 3.09 -6.24
CA LYS A 278 -19.51 2.12 -7.35
C LYS A 278 -18.10 1.84 -7.91
N MET A 279 -17.07 1.99 -7.10
CA MET A 279 -15.69 1.71 -7.50
C MET A 279 -15.37 0.22 -7.47
N ALA A 280 -16.05 -0.52 -6.60
CA ALA A 280 -16.04 -1.98 -6.55
C ALA A 280 -17.47 -2.50 -6.34
N LYS A 281 -17.66 -3.80 -6.49
CA LYS A 281 -18.94 -4.49 -6.25
C LYS A 281 -18.75 -5.68 -5.33
N ILE A 282 -19.85 -6.14 -4.72
CA ILE A 282 -19.96 -7.52 -4.19
C ILE A 282 -20.38 -8.40 -5.36
N PHE A 283 -19.81 -9.59 -5.47
CA PHE A 283 -20.20 -10.51 -6.53
C PHE A 283 -21.62 -11.05 -6.32
N SER A 284 -22.46 -10.91 -7.33
CA SER A 284 -23.89 -11.27 -7.31
C SER A 284 -24.24 -12.49 -8.19
N GLY A 285 -23.24 -13.31 -8.56
CA GLY A 285 -23.43 -14.50 -9.39
C GLY A 285 -23.02 -14.32 -10.87
N LYS A 286 -22.93 -13.10 -11.35
CA LYS A 286 -22.52 -12.81 -12.74
C LYS A 286 -21.39 -11.79 -12.79
N LEU A 287 -20.40 -12.04 -13.65
CA LEU A 287 -19.36 -11.07 -13.93
C LEU A 287 -19.94 -9.90 -14.75
N GLU A 288 -19.76 -8.71 -14.22
CA GLU A 288 -20.25 -7.48 -14.82
C GLU A 288 -19.12 -6.67 -15.44
N ASN A 289 -19.46 -5.81 -16.40
CA ASN A 289 -18.55 -4.85 -16.99
C ASN A 289 -18.95 -3.46 -16.56
N TRP A 290 -18.07 -2.77 -15.80
CA TRP A 290 -18.26 -1.38 -15.39
C TRP A 290 -16.95 -0.62 -15.44
N LYS A 291 -17.03 0.71 -15.41
CA LYS A 291 -15.88 1.60 -15.32
C LYS A 291 -16.01 2.45 -14.06
N TYR A 292 -14.89 2.78 -13.47
CA TYR A 292 -14.78 3.77 -12.40
C TYR A 292 -13.50 4.58 -12.57
N LYS A 293 -13.44 5.75 -11.90
CA LYS A 293 -12.23 6.56 -11.89
C LYS A 293 -11.21 5.94 -10.97
N LYS A 294 -10.16 5.33 -11.55
CA LYS A 294 -9.10 4.70 -10.78
C LYS A 294 -8.41 5.68 -9.82
N LEU A 295 -7.86 5.17 -8.74
CA LEU A 295 -7.14 6.00 -7.78
C LEU A 295 -5.81 6.47 -8.35
N TYR A 296 -5.55 7.76 -8.26
CA TYR A 296 -4.31 8.44 -8.63
C TYR A 296 -3.75 9.25 -7.47
N GLU A 297 -3.86 8.72 -6.25
CA GLU A 297 -3.53 9.47 -5.04
C GLU A 297 -2.06 9.88 -5.01
N THR A 298 -1.16 9.01 -5.44
CA THR A 298 0.27 9.33 -5.51
C THR A 298 0.54 10.55 -6.40
N HIS A 299 -0.06 10.60 -7.58
CA HIS A 299 0.09 11.74 -8.49
C HIS A 299 -0.47 13.04 -7.92
N LYS A 300 -1.68 12.98 -7.32
CA LYS A 300 -2.29 14.15 -6.67
C LYS A 300 -1.43 14.70 -5.54
N VAL A 301 -0.90 13.79 -4.70
CA VAL A 301 -0.02 14.16 -3.59
C VAL A 301 1.27 14.79 -4.10
N CYS A 302 1.92 14.20 -5.11
CA CYS A 302 3.16 14.74 -5.66
C CYS A 302 2.96 16.15 -6.25
N LYS A 303 1.87 16.39 -7.00
CA LYS A 303 1.52 17.74 -7.47
C LYS A 303 1.36 18.73 -6.31
N LYS A 304 0.63 18.36 -5.26
CA LYS A 304 0.48 19.21 -4.07
C LYS A 304 1.82 19.46 -3.36
N LEU A 305 2.70 18.46 -3.26
CA LEU A 305 4.02 18.64 -2.65
C LEU A 305 4.87 19.64 -3.45
N ILE A 306 4.92 19.50 -4.77
CA ILE A 306 5.65 20.42 -5.65
C ILE A 306 5.11 21.85 -5.48
N GLN A 307 3.79 22.04 -5.59
CA GLN A 307 3.17 23.37 -5.48
C GLN A 307 3.35 24.03 -4.11
N THR A 308 3.24 23.25 -3.02
CA THR A 308 3.23 23.83 -1.66
C THR A 308 4.60 23.92 -1.01
N LEU A 309 5.58 23.17 -1.49
CA LEU A 309 6.94 23.12 -0.93
C LEU A 309 8.01 23.67 -1.89
N ASN A 310 7.60 24.06 -3.12
CA ASN A 310 8.50 24.52 -4.20
C ASN A 310 9.62 23.52 -4.50
N LEU A 311 9.25 22.22 -4.64
CA LEU A 311 10.22 21.13 -4.88
C LEU A 311 10.75 21.11 -6.31
#